data_0ba50155e4c3c6b41be8b99e96a83962
#
_entry.id   0ba50155e4c3c6b41be8b99e96a83962
#
_cell.length_a   1.000
_cell.length_b   1.000
_cell.length_c   1.000
_cell.angle_alpha   90.00
_cell.angle_beta   90.00
_cell.angle_gamma   90.00
#
_symmetry.space_group_name_H-M   'P 1'
#
loop_
_entity.id
_entity.type
_entity.pdbx_description
1 polymer ?
#
loop_
_entity_poly.entity_id
_entity_poly.type
_entity_poly.pdbx_seq_one_letter_code
_entity_poly.pdbx_strand_id
1 'polypeptide(L)'
;MIAGEPYSGDDVKSGEFGHICIEPGGLLCTCGKHGCLEPYISPRRIDAAFGVSLDEFFRGVEEHNADYEAMLYDMLRHLAIGINNIRMVLDCKVVLGGFLSEYLQPYLHILRQYVLSGNPFLADADFVQLSVVPRHITPIGAGLSFIRDFVAGV
;
A
#
# COMPACT_ATOMS: atom_id res chain seq x y z
N MET A 1 12.56 5.08 -4.04
CA MET A 1 13.75 5.47 -4.84
C MET A 1 13.90 6.98 -4.74
N ILE A 2 15.09 7.48 -4.53
CA ILE A 2 15.42 8.91 -4.52
C ILE A 2 16.42 9.16 -5.64
N ALA A 3 16.15 10.13 -6.50
CA ALA A 3 16.97 10.44 -7.68
C ALA A 3 17.27 9.24 -8.60
N GLY A 4 16.33 8.31 -8.71
CA GLY A 4 16.48 7.10 -9.53
C GLY A 4 17.18 5.92 -8.84
N GLU A 5 17.73 6.12 -7.64
CA GLU A 5 18.43 5.09 -6.88
C GLU A 5 17.58 4.53 -5.73
N PRO A 6 17.71 3.21 -5.41
CA PRO A 6 17.15 2.66 -4.19
C PRO A 6 17.66 3.41 -2.97
N TYR A 7 16.75 3.77 -2.08
CA TYR A 7 17.11 4.44 -0.83
C TYR A 7 16.98 3.46 0.33
N SER A 8 18.07 3.19 1.01
CA SER A 8 18.12 2.24 2.13
C SER A 8 18.23 2.91 3.51
N GLY A 9 18.50 4.23 3.56
CA GLY A 9 18.83 4.93 4.80
C GLY A 9 20.18 4.51 5.37
N ASP A 10 20.52 5.01 6.53
CA ASP A 10 21.83 4.77 7.17
C ASP A 10 21.95 3.32 7.70
N ASP A 11 20.85 2.78 8.23
CA ASP A 11 20.81 1.46 8.89
C ASP A 11 20.05 0.39 8.05
N VAL A 12 19.80 0.65 6.77
CA VAL A 12 19.01 -0.24 5.89
C VAL A 12 17.56 -0.48 6.43
N LYS A 13 17.04 0.46 7.21
CA LYS A 13 15.70 0.40 7.84
C LYS A 13 14.71 1.38 7.23
N SER A 14 15.10 2.07 6.16
CA SER A 14 14.22 3.00 5.47
C SER A 14 13.15 2.27 4.66
N GLY A 15 12.05 2.95 4.36
CA GLY A 15 11.00 2.40 3.51
C GLY A 15 9.95 1.55 4.23
N GLU A 16 10.10 1.32 5.54
CA GLU A 16 9.15 0.55 6.36
C GLU A 16 7.87 1.36 6.65
N PHE A 17 7.23 1.88 5.60
CA PHE A 17 6.03 2.71 5.71
C PHE A 17 4.82 1.98 6.31
N GLY A 18 4.78 0.65 6.25
CA GLY A 18 3.76 -0.14 6.95
C GLY A 18 3.75 0.09 8.45
N HIS A 19 4.88 0.51 9.04
CA HIS A 19 5.03 0.77 10.46
C HIS A 19 4.88 2.24 10.88
N ILE A 20 4.48 3.13 9.95
CA ILE A 20 4.04 4.48 10.31
C ILE A 20 2.76 4.39 11.13
N CYS A 21 2.73 5.08 12.28
CA CYS A 21 1.52 5.18 13.10
C CYS A 21 0.52 6.11 12.41
N ILE A 22 -0.63 5.57 12.04
CA ILE A 22 -1.75 6.30 11.43
C ILE A 22 -2.93 6.45 12.38
N GLU A 23 -3.01 5.61 13.42
CA GLU A 23 -4.07 5.62 14.42
C GLU A 23 -3.52 5.30 15.82
N PRO A 24 -3.07 6.29 16.59
CA PRO A 24 -2.53 6.06 17.92
C PRO A 24 -3.47 5.27 18.82
N GLY A 25 -2.98 4.17 19.40
CA GLY A 25 -3.78 3.27 20.23
C GLY A 25 -4.69 2.29 19.47
N GLY A 26 -4.64 2.29 18.12
CA GLY A 26 -5.44 1.42 17.28
C GLY A 26 -4.97 -0.05 17.24
N LEU A 27 -5.10 -0.71 16.10
CA LEU A 27 -4.82 -2.15 15.95
C LEU A 27 -3.37 -2.50 16.32
N LEU A 28 -3.21 -3.67 16.96
CA LEU A 28 -1.88 -4.21 17.27
C LEU A 28 -1.16 -4.62 15.98
N CYS A 29 0.06 -4.14 15.81
CA CYS A 29 0.93 -4.50 14.70
C CYS A 29 1.86 -5.65 15.06
N THR A 30 2.32 -6.39 14.06
CA THR A 30 3.34 -7.46 14.20
C THR A 30 4.65 -6.96 14.80
N CYS A 31 4.96 -5.65 14.67
CA CYS A 31 6.11 -5.03 15.32
C CYS A 31 5.95 -4.76 16.83
N GLY A 32 4.82 -5.13 17.43
CA GLY A 32 4.51 -4.92 18.84
C GLY A 32 3.94 -3.55 19.20
N LYS A 33 3.83 -2.62 18.24
CA LYS A 33 3.21 -1.30 18.43
C LYS A 33 1.74 -1.31 18.02
N HIS A 34 0.99 -0.32 18.50
CA HIS A 34 -0.38 -0.09 18.10
C HIS A 34 -0.48 1.03 17.05
N GLY A 35 -1.42 0.87 16.10
CA GLY A 35 -1.82 1.92 15.17
C GLY A 35 -0.93 2.09 13.94
N CYS A 36 -0.06 1.13 13.62
CA CYS A 36 0.67 1.10 12.36
C CYS A 36 -0.27 0.94 11.17
N LEU A 37 0.13 1.40 9.99
CA LEU A 37 -0.65 1.26 8.75
C LEU A 37 -0.87 -0.21 8.36
N GLU A 38 0.15 -1.08 8.50
CA GLU A 38 0.12 -2.48 8.05
C GLU A 38 -1.12 -3.26 8.50
N PRO A 39 -1.51 -3.30 9.79
CA PRO A 39 -2.68 -4.06 10.23
C PRO A 39 -3.99 -3.64 9.56
N TYR A 40 -4.10 -2.38 9.12
CA TYR A 40 -5.32 -1.86 8.50
C TYR A 40 -5.46 -2.23 7.03
N ILE A 41 -4.33 -2.45 6.33
CA ILE A 41 -4.29 -2.72 4.89
C ILE A 41 -3.82 -4.13 4.53
N SER A 42 -3.49 -4.96 5.52
CA SER A 42 -2.99 -6.32 5.29
C SER A 42 -4.12 -7.28 4.89
N PRO A 43 -3.88 -8.19 3.93
CA PRO A 43 -4.77 -9.31 3.66
C PRO A 43 -5.11 -10.16 4.89
N ARG A 44 -4.22 -10.22 5.88
CA ARG A 44 -4.46 -10.92 7.15
C ARG A 44 -5.65 -10.36 7.92
N ARG A 45 -5.99 -9.09 7.72
CA ARG A 45 -7.17 -8.48 8.34
C ARG A 45 -8.46 -9.11 7.81
N ILE A 46 -8.50 -9.40 6.51
CA ILE A 46 -9.64 -10.06 5.85
C ILE A 46 -9.78 -11.48 6.36
N ASP A 47 -8.69 -12.24 6.37
CA ASP A 47 -8.67 -13.62 6.89
C ASP A 47 -9.09 -13.65 8.37
N ALA A 48 -8.56 -12.77 9.21
CA ALA A 48 -8.90 -12.70 10.63
C ALA A 48 -10.36 -12.32 10.89
N ALA A 49 -10.96 -11.48 10.04
CA ALA A 49 -12.34 -11.03 10.21
C ALA A 49 -13.37 -12.04 9.66
N PHE A 50 -13.07 -12.68 8.54
CA PHE A 50 -14.05 -13.44 7.77
C PHE A 50 -13.63 -14.89 7.50
N GLY A 51 -12.35 -15.25 7.67
CA GLY A 51 -11.83 -16.59 7.36
C GLY A 51 -11.89 -16.96 5.88
N VAL A 52 -11.81 -15.95 4.98
CA VAL A 52 -11.94 -16.13 3.53
C VAL A 52 -10.67 -15.71 2.80
N SER A 53 -10.47 -16.27 1.61
CA SER A 53 -9.42 -15.85 0.68
C SER A 53 -9.67 -14.45 0.11
N LEU A 54 -8.63 -13.81 -0.48
CA LEU A 54 -8.80 -12.54 -1.20
C LEU A 54 -9.78 -12.67 -2.35
N ASP A 55 -9.72 -13.76 -3.13
CA ASP A 55 -10.63 -14.00 -4.26
C ASP A 55 -12.09 -14.07 -3.80
N GLU A 56 -12.36 -14.76 -2.70
CA GLU A 56 -13.70 -14.85 -2.12
C GLU A 56 -14.18 -13.51 -1.57
N PHE A 57 -13.28 -12.78 -0.90
CA PHE A 57 -13.60 -11.46 -0.35
C PHE A 57 -13.98 -10.49 -1.49
N PHE A 58 -13.13 -10.35 -2.51
CA PHE A 58 -13.41 -9.41 -3.60
C PHE A 58 -14.59 -9.82 -4.45
N ARG A 59 -14.84 -11.12 -4.63
CA ARG A 59 -16.10 -11.61 -5.24
C ARG A 59 -17.31 -11.19 -4.41
N GLY A 60 -17.25 -11.34 -3.10
CA GLY A 60 -18.33 -10.88 -2.21
C GLY A 60 -18.55 -9.37 -2.25
N VAL A 61 -17.48 -8.57 -2.43
CA VAL A 61 -17.63 -7.11 -2.67
C VAL A 61 -18.36 -6.85 -3.99
N GLU A 62 -18.03 -7.56 -5.07
CA GLU A 62 -18.73 -7.45 -6.37
C GLU A 62 -20.20 -7.88 -6.27
N GLU A 63 -20.53 -8.82 -5.40
CA GLU A 63 -21.88 -9.28 -5.09
C GLU A 63 -22.61 -8.38 -4.07
N HIS A 64 -22.01 -7.23 -3.71
CA HIS A 64 -22.57 -6.25 -2.77
C HIS A 64 -22.78 -6.78 -1.35
N ASN A 65 -21.88 -7.64 -0.85
CA ASN A 65 -21.86 -7.99 0.55
C ASN A 65 -21.46 -6.78 1.39
N ALA A 66 -22.39 -6.28 2.21
CA ALA A 66 -22.22 -5.03 2.95
C ALA A 66 -21.03 -5.03 3.92
N ASP A 67 -20.74 -6.17 4.57
CA ASP A 67 -19.63 -6.28 5.51
C ASP A 67 -18.28 -6.24 4.79
N TYR A 68 -18.20 -6.87 3.60
CA TYR A 68 -16.98 -6.86 2.78
C TYR A 68 -16.74 -5.49 2.17
N GLU A 69 -17.80 -4.83 1.66
CA GLU A 69 -17.71 -3.44 1.19
C GLU A 69 -17.24 -2.50 2.31
N ALA A 70 -17.82 -2.61 3.49
CA ALA A 70 -17.43 -1.78 4.64
C ALA A 70 -15.94 -1.97 5.01
N MET A 71 -15.46 -3.22 5.03
CA MET A 71 -14.07 -3.55 5.28
C MET A 71 -13.16 -2.96 4.17
N LEU A 72 -13.52 -3.13 2.91
CA LEU A 72 -12.74 -2.59 1.79
C LEU A 72 -12.61 -1.08 1.87
N TYR A 73 -13.73 -0.36 2.07
CA TYR A 73 -13.70 1.09 2.15
C TYR A 73 -12.91 1.59 3.37
N ASP A 74 -12.95 0.87 4.48
CA ASP A 74 -12.12 1.16 5.64
C ASP A 74 -10.63 0.96 5.33
N MET A 75 -10.26 -0.13 4.65
CA MET A 75 -8.89 -0.38 4.20
C MET A 75 -8.40 0.72 3.24
N LEU A 76 -9.22 1.13 2.27
CA LEU A 76 -8.88 2.19 1.31
C LEU A 76 -8.68 3.55 2.00
N ARG A 77 -9.47 3.84 3.03
CA ARG A 77 -9.33 5.07 3.83
C ARG A 77 -7.99 5.11 4.56
N HIS A 78 -7.63 4.02 5.24
CA HIS A 78 -6.35 3.92 5.94
C HIS A 78 -5.16 3.95 4.97
N LEU A 79 -5.30 3.30 3.81
CA LEU A 79 -4.29 3.37 2.76
C LEU A 79 -4.09 4.80 2.26
N ALA A 80 -5.16 5.56 2.09
CA ALA A 80 -5.10 6.98 1.69
C ALA A 80 -4.36 7.84 2.72
N ILE A 81 -4.54 7.59 4.03
CA ILE A 81 -3.76 8.26 5.09
C ILE A 81 -2.26 7.95 4.92
N GLY A 82 -1.90 6.68 4.73
CA GLY A 82 -0.52 6.28 4.48
C GLY A 82 0.08 6.94 3.24
N ILE A 83 -0.66 6.97 2.13
CA ILE A 83 -0.26 7.63 0.88
C ILE A 83 -0.02 9.12 1.11
N ASN A 84 -0.93 9.81 1.79
CA ASN A 84 -0.78 11.24 2.09
C ASN A 84 0.45 11.51 2.97
N ASN A 85 0.72 10.68 3.97
CA ASN A 85 1.91 10.81 4.79
C ASN A 85 3.21 10.69 3.97
N ILE A 86 3.27 9.71 3.06
CA ILE A 86 4.40 9.53 2.13
C ILE A 86 4.53 10.76 1.22
N ARG A 87 3.42 11.20 0.65
CA ARG A 87 3.39 12.33 -0.29
C ARG A 87 3.87 13.63 0.35
N MET A 88 3.46 13.90 1.59
CA MET A 88 3.86 15.11 2.33
C MET A 88 5.36 15.14 2.66
N VAL A 89 6.01 13.98 2.79
CA VAL A 89 7.43 13.89 3.11
C VAL A 89 8.30 13.84 1.85
N LEU A 90 7.88 13.07 0.82
CA LEU A 90 8.74 12.73 -0.32
C LEU A 90 8.32 13.41 -1.62
N ASP A 91 7.11 13.98 -1.71
CA ASP A 91 6.55 14.57 -2.94
C ASP A 91 6.79 13.70 -4.20
N CYS A 92 6.46 12.42 -4.12
CA CYS A 92 6.79 11.42 -5.13
C CYS A 92 5.54 10.72 -5.70
N LYS A 93 5.70 10.01 -6.81
CA LYS A 93 4.71 9.03 -7.26
C LYS A 93 4.65 7.86 -6.29
N VAL A 94 3.44 7.37 -6.04
CA VAL A 94 3.18 6.18 -5.20
C VAL A 94 2.65 5.08 -6.09
N VAL A 95 3.41 3.99 -6.19
CA VAL A 95 3.00 2.80 -6.95
C VAL A 95 2.62 1.71 -5.98
N LEU A 96 1.35 1.29 -6.03
CA LEU A 96 0.83 0.21 -5.22
C LEU A 96 1.11 -1.12 -5.91
N GLY A 97 1.80 -2.00 -5.22
CA GLY A 97 2.16 -3.34 -5.70
C GLY A 97 1.76 -4.44 -4.72
N GLY A 98 2.14 -5.67 -5.03
CA GLY A 98 1.82 -6.83 -4.21
C GLY A 98 0.42 -7.40 -4.48
N PHE A 99 0.07 -8.47 -3.77
CA PHE A 99 -1.14 -9.26 -4.04
C PHE A 99 -2.44 -8.43 -4.03
N LEU A 100 -2.57 -7.50 -3.08
CA LEU A 100 -3.80 -6.69 -2.96
C LEU A 100 -4.00 -5.78 -4.17
N SER A 101 -2.92 -5.30 -4.80
CA SER A 101 -3.01 -4.37 -5.93
C SER A 101 -3.71 -4.96 -7.16
N GLU A 102 -3.77 -6.29 -7.29
CA GLU A 102 -4.49 -6.95 -8.39
C GLU A 102 -6.00 -6.67 -8.37
N TYR A 103 -6.54 -6.51 -7.17
CA TYR A 103 -7.98 -6.29 -6.95
C TYR A 103 -8.36 -4.82 -6.89
N LEU A 104 -7.37 -3.91 -6.81
CA LEU A 104 -7.65 -2.49 -6.57
C LEU A 104 -8.00 -1.69 -7.83
N GLN A 105 -7.87 -2.25 -9.03
CA GLN A 105 -8.14 -1.51 -10.26
C GLN A 105 -9.56 -0.90 -10.32
N PRO A 106 -10.64 -1.63 -9.96
CA PRO A 106 -11.99 -1.05 -9.94
C PRO A 106 -12.16 0.05 -8.88
N TYR A 107 -11.38 0.01 -7.81
CA TYR A 107 -11.50 0.88 -6.64
C TYR A 107 -10.48 2.02 -6.61
N LEU A 108 -9.59 2.12 -7.61
CA LEU A 108 -8.55 3.12 -7.67
C LEU A 108 -9.11 4.55 -7.64
N HIS A 109 -10.24 4.77 -8.29
CA HIS A 109 -10.90 6.07 -8.28
C HIS A 109 -11.40 6.46 -6.87
N ILE A 110 -11.91 5.52 -6.08
CA ILE A 110 -12.35 5.74 -4.71
C ILE A 110 -11.15 6.04 -3.80
N LEU A 111 -10.07 5.26 -3.95
CA LEU A 111 -8.83 5.52 -3.23
C LEU A 111 -8.31 6.93 -3.50
N ARG A 112 -8.27 7.34 -4.77
CA ARG A 112 -7.86 8.69 -5.16
C ARG A 112 -8.75 9.78 -4.56
N GLN A 113 -10.07 9.55 -4.47
CA GLN A 113 -10.97 10.47 -3.78
C GLN A 113 -10.65 10.59 -2.29
N TYR A 114 -10.34 9.48 -1.60
CA TYR A 114 -9.92 9.53 -0.20
C TYR A 114 -8.58 10.26 -0.03
N VAL A 115 -7.63 10.06 -0.93
CA VAL A 115 -6.35 10.79 -0.93
C VAL A 115 -6.59 12.29 -1.06
N LEU A 116 -7.40 12.72 -2.02
CA LEU A 116 -7.73 14.14 -2.23
C LEU A 116 -8.47 14.75 -1.03
N SER A 117 -9.45 14.04 -0.48
CA SER A 117 -10.22 14.53 0.67
C SER A 117 -9.36 14.69 1.94
N GLY A 118 -8.30 13.92 2.05
CA GLY A 118 -7.38 13.96 3.19
C GLY A 118 -6.21 14.95 3.05
N ASN A 119 -6.07 15.63 1.89
CA ASN A 119 -4.93 16.52 1.66
C ASN A 119 -5.33 17.74 0.80
N PRO A 120 -5.52 18.92 1.44
CA PRO A 120 -5.98 20.13 0.75
C PRO A 120 -4.95 20.76 -0.19
N PHE A 121 -3.72 20.29 -0.20
CA PHE A 121 -2.65 20.82 -1.08
C PHE A 121 -2.59 20.11 -2.43
N LEU A 122 -3.37 19.05 -2.65
CA LEU A 122 -3.38 18.28 -3.88
C LEU A 122 -4.44 18.81 -4.85
N ALA A 123 -4.05 19.01 -6.11
CA ALA A 123 -4.96 19.34 -7.21
C ALA A 123 -5.58 18.05 -7.83
N ASP A 124 -4.81 16.97 -7.85
CA ASP A 124 -5.22 15.65 -8.34
C ASP A 124 -4.52 14.54 -7.54
N ALA A 125 -4.89 13.29 -7.81
CA ALA A 125 -4.27 12.10 -7.22
C ALA A 125 -3.71 11.13 -8.29
N ASP A 126 -3.35 11.61 -9.46
CA ASP A 126 -2.82 10.79 -10.56
C ASP A 126 -1.43 10.21 -10.26
N PHE A 127 -0.75 10.77 -9.28
CA PHE A 127 0.49 10.21 -8.73
C PHE A 127 0.30 8.86 -8.04
N VAL A 128 -0.93 8.48 -7.67
CA VAL A 128 -1.27 7.15 -7.15
C VAL A 128 -1.54 6.23 -8.32
N GLN A 129 -0.70 5.21 -8.47
CA GLN A 129 -0.75 4.27 -9.59
C GLN A 129 -0.71 2.83 -9.07
N LEU A 130 -1.26 1.91 -9.85
CA LEU A 130 -1.08 0.47 -9.60
C LEU A 130 0.12 -0.04 -10.38
N SER A 131 0.80 -1.04 -9.81
CA SER A 131 1.88 -1.74 -10.50
C SER A 131 1.36 -2.47 -11.74
N VAL A 132 2.10 -2.38 -12.84
CA VAL A 132 1.83 -3.16 -14.05
C VAL A 132 2.21 -4.64 -13.90
N VAL A 133 3.01 -4.97 -12.86
CA VAL A 133 3.43 -6.33 -12.50
C VAL A 133 3.01 -6.59 -11.05
N PRO A 134 1.75 -6.95 -10.79
CA PRO A 134 1.26 -7.08 -9.42
C PRO A 134 1.86 -8.28 -8.69
N ARG A 135 2.04 -9.42 -9.39
CA ARG A 135 2.66 -10.64 -8.83
C ARG A 135 4.17 -10.63 -9.04
N HIS A 136 4.89 -11.21 -8.07
CA HIS A 136 6.36 -11.38 -8.14
C HIS A 136 7.16 -10.08 -8.25
N ILE A 137 6.54 -8.91 -7.94
CA ILE A 137 7.23 -7.62 -8.04
C ILE A 137 8.48 -7.55 -7.16
N THR A 138 8.43 -8.14 -5.96
CA THR A 138 9.56 -8.16 -5.02
C THR A 138 10.75 -8.96 -5.55
N PRO A 139 10.61 -10.24 -5.99
CA PRO A 139 11.73 -10.97 -6.58
C PRO A 139 12.23 -10.36 -7.89
N ILE A 140 11.35 -9.78 -8.72
CA ILE A 140 11.76 -9.07 -9.94
C ILE A 140 12.59 -7.83 -9.57
N GLY A 141 12.14 -7.02 -8.61
CA GLY A 141 12.88 -5.84 -8.16
C GLY A 141 14.24 -6.18 -7.57
N ALA A 142 14.32 -7.22 -6.75
CA ALA A 142 15.60 -7.73 -6.23
C ALA A 142 16.53 -8.20 -7.37
N GLY A 143 16.01 -8.98 -8.32
CA GLY A 143 16.79 -9.45 -9.49
C GLY A 143 17.32 -8.29 -10.33
N LEU A 144 16.54 -7.26 -10.59
CA LEU A 144 16.96 -6.07 -11.32
C LEU A 144 18.10 -5.31 -10.63
N SER A 145 18.11 -5.26 -9.30
CA SER A 145 19.21 -4.64 -8.55
C SER A 145 20.53 -5.39 -8.79
N PHE A 146 20.53 -6.73 -8.74
CA PHE A 146 21.72 -7.53 -9.04
C PHE A 146 22.19 -7.38 -10.48
N ILE A 147 21.26 -7.36 -11.45
CA ILE A 147 21.60 -7.16 -12.88
C ILE A 147 22.25 -5.79 -13.08
N ARG A 148 21.68 -4.75 -12.48
CA ARG A 148 22.24 -3.39 -12.57
C ARG A 148 23.67 -3.33 -12.03
N ASP A 149 23.89 -3.88 -10.84
CA ASP A 149 25.20 -3.85 -10.19
C ASP A 149 26.23 -4.66 -11.00
N PHE A 150 25.82 -5.80 -11.60
CA PHE A 150 26.65 -6.58 -12.49
C PHE A 150 27.03 -5.82 -13.77
N VAL A 151 26.06 -5.17 -14.43
CA VAL A 151 26.30 -4.38 -15.66
C VAL A 151 27.14 -3.15 -15.39
N ALA A 152 26.97 -2.50 -14.24
CA ALA A 152 27.74 -1.32 -13.86
C ALA A 152 29.19 -1.66 -13.46
N GLY A 153 29.49 -2.90 -13.11
CA GLY A 153 30.82 -3.38 -12.76
C GLY A 153 31.64 -3.93 -13.94
N VAL A 154 31.05 -3.93 -15.13
CA VAL A 154 31.71 -4.29 -16.41
C VAL A 154 32.03 -3.02 -17.19
#